data_32c7c060019fac28a7f5187381f4da76
#
_entry.id   32c7c060019fac28a7f5187381f4da76
#
_cell.length_a   1.000
_cell.length_b   1.000
_cell.length_c   1.000
_cell.angle_alpha   90.00
_cell.angle_beta   90.00
_cell.angle_gamma   90.00
#
_symmetry.space_group_name_H-M   'P 1'
#
loop_
_entity.id
_entity.type
_entity.pdbx_description
1 polymer ?
#
loop_
_entity_poly.entity_id
_entity_poly.type
_entity_poly.pdbx_seq_one_letter_code
_entity_poly.pdbx_strand_id
1 'polypeptide(L)'
;MKKPILILLNLLLFINFSSFSQKKKKQEHHPLDEISINALKWRSVGPALTSGRISDIAVNTQNPFEYYVAVASGGVWKTSNWGLNYTPIFDSEDSYSIGCVTIDPNNPNLIWVGTGENNNQRSVPYGDGVYKSEDGGKSWKNMGLKKSEHIGNIIVHPKNSDIIYVSAYGPLWKKGGDRGLYKSVDGGKNWDRILYVDEHTGVNEIHMDPKNPNILYAATHQRRRHVYTYVGGGPGSGLYKSTDAGKSWKKINKGLPPVELGRIGLDISPVDNNVIYAIVEAAERKGGFYKSTNMGESWEKQSDKYTSGNYYQEIFADPIDLETVYVMETWMSVTHDGGKTFKNVGEDFKHVDNHAMWINPTNNKHWLVGCDGGIYETFDAAKNWDFKKNLPITQFYKVAVDNAKPFYNIYGGTQDNFSIGGPSRVNNSHGISNQDWFITHGGDGFESQVDPENPNICLLYTSDAADE
;
A
#
# COMPACT_ATOMS: atom_id res chain seq x y z
N MET A 1 -75.83 55.00 14.61
CA MET A 1 -74.74 54.80 13.65
C MET A 1 -73.43 55.19 14.32
N LYS A 2 -72.81 54.27 15.06
CA LYS A 2 -71.54 54.50 15.77
C LYS A 2 -70.64 53.35 15.44
N LYS A 3 -69.44 53.66 14.86
CA LYS A 3 -68.33 52.67 14.60
C LYS A 3 -67.60 52.43 15.91
N PRO A 4 -67.24 51.21 16.28
CA PRO A 4 -66.30 50.99 17.34
C PRO A 4 -64.86 50.94 16.82
N ILE A 5 -63.99 51.59 17.58
CA ILE A 5 -62.54 51.62 17.41
C ILE A 5 -61.93 50.31 17.93
N LEU A 6 -61.19 49.66 17.05
CA LEU A 6 -60.44 48.44 17.42
C LEU A 6 -59.06 48.84 17.97
N ILE A 7 -58.80 48.62 19.25
CA ILE A 7 -57.51 48.84 19.89
C ILE A 7 -56.65 47.60 19.66
N LEU A 8 -55.58 47.77 18.88
CA LEU A 8 -54.58 46.75 18.64
C LEU A 8 -53.55 46.77 19.77
N LEU A 9 -53.55 45.76 20.63
CA LEU A 9 -52.62 45.61 21.74
C LEU A 9 -51.35 44.94 21.20
N ASN A 10 -50.26 45.70 21.04
CA ASN A 10 -48.93 45.18 20.69
C ASN A 10 -48.31 44.55 21.92
N LEU A 11 -48.25 43.23 21.91
CA LEU A 11 -47.50 42.42 22.91
C LEU A 11 -46.05 42.33 22.40
N LEU A 12 -45.15 43.14 22.95
CA LEU A 12 -43.71 43.05 22.74
C LEU A 12 -43.16 41.86 23.55
N LEU A 13 -42.95 40.76 22.88
CA LEU A 13 -42.16 39.64 23.42
C LEU A 13 -40.69 40.03 23.39
N PHE A 14 -40.11 40.35 24.54
CA PHE A 14 -38.66 40.44 24.73
C PHE A 14 -38.08 39.04 24.69
N ILE A 15 -37.53 38.65 23.51
CA ILE A 15 -36.66 37.47 23.39
C ILE A 15 -35.26 37.90 23.82
N ASN A 16 -34.86 37.53 25.03
CA ASN A 16 -33.48 37.65 25.48
C ASN A 16 -32.61 36.70 24.65
N PHE A 17 -31.97 37.21 23.61
CA PHE A 17 -30.83 36.56 22.96
C PHE A 17 -29.64 36.65 23.92
N SER A 18 -29.42 35.59 24.69
CA SER A 18 -28.11 35.40 25.33
C SER A 18 -27.10 35.15 24.26
N SER A 19 -26.37 36.20 23.85
CA SER A 19 -25.17 36.05 23.01
C SER A 19 -24.14 35.27 23.80
N PHE A 20 -24.07 33.96 23.57
CA PHE A 20 -22.90 33.20 23.92
C PHE A 20 -21.73 33.71 23.05
N SER A 21 -21.00 34.66 23.58
CA SER A 21 -19.68 35.02 23.06
C SER A 21 -18.80 33.78 23.24
N GLN A 22 -18.67 33.01 22.14
CA GLN A 22 -17.57 32.05 22.07
C GLN A 22 -16.28 32.84 22.24
N LYS A 23 -15.68 32.77 23.45
CA LYS A 23 -14.30 33.18 23.64
C LYS A 23 -13.49 32.40 22.59
N LYS A 24 -13.05 33.06 21.51
CA LYS A 24 -12.01 32.54 20.64
C LYS A 24 -10.90 32.10 21.59
N LYS A 25 -10.62 30.80 21.68
CA LYS A 25 -9.43 30.29 22.33
C LYS A 25 -8.29 31.08 21.68
N LYS A 26 -7.57 31.86 22.45
CA LYS A 26 -6.30 32.45 22.02
C LYS A 26 -5.47 31.26 21.57
N GLN A 27 -5.18 31.20 20.28
CA GLN A 27 -4.23 30.23 19.75
C GLN A 27 -2.93 30.51 20.52
N GLU A 28 -2.48 29.59 21.34
CA GLU A 28 -1.20 29.72 22.03
C GLU A 28 -0.15 29.79 20.92
N HIS A 29 0.47 30.92 20.76
CA HIS A 29 1.54 31.16 19.81
C HIS A 29 2.76 30.38 20.30
N HIS A 30 3.14 29.33 19.62
CA HIS A 30 4.33 28.58 19.97
C HIS A 30 5.55 29.41 19.57
N PRO A 31 6.60 29.51 20.42
CA PRO A 31 7.81 30.30 20.10
C PRO A 31 8.46 29.94 18.74
N LEU A 32 8.25 28.70 18.26
CA LEU A 32 8.74 28.26 16.95
C LEU A 32 7.95 28.82 15.77
N ASP A 33 6.73 29.35 15.96
CA ASP A 33 5.92 29.92 14.89
C ASP A 33 6.52 31.22 14.35
N GLU A 34 7.39 31.88 15.14
CA GLU A 34 8.10 33.12 14.78
C GLU A 34 9.46 32.85 14.14
N ILE A 35 9.95 31.60 14.19
CA ILE A 35 11.27 31.24 13.69
C ILE A 35 11.11 30.74 12.24
N SER A 36 11.72 31.47 11.30
CA SER A 36 11.81 30.97 9.93
C SER A 36 12.79 29.81 9.83
N ILE A 37 12.26 28.61 9.59
CA ILE A 37 13.06 27.40 9.32
C ILE A 37 13.33 27.19 7.83
N ASN A 38 13.01 28.16 6.97
CA ASN A 38 13.16 28.06 5.52
C ASN A 38 14.61 27.85 5.03
N ALA A 39 15.60 28.13 5.90
CA ALA A 39 17.00 27.85 5.63
C ALA A 39 17.36 26.36 5.86
N LEU A 40 16.55 25.62 6.62
CA LEU A 40 16.74 24.19 6.85
C LEU A 40 16.12 23.44 5.67
N LYS A 41 16.97 22.86 4.82
CA LYS A 41 16.53 22.08 3.68
C LYS A 41 17.04 20.65 3.82
N TRP A 42 16.16 19.70 3.57
CA TRP A 42 16.55 18.31 3.44
C TRP A 42 17.40 18.15 2.17
N ARG A 43 18.38 17.27 2.22
CA ARG A 43 19.11 16.81 1.06
C ARG A 43 19.26 15.30 1.13
N SER A 44 19.13 14.64 0.01
CA SER A 44 19.43 13.22 -0.08
C SER A 44 20.93 12.98 0.10
N VAL A 45 21.27 11.98 0.88
CA VAL A 45 22.63 11.45 1.02
C VAL A 45 22.74 10.05 0.41
N GLY A 46 21.71 9.56 -0.25
CA GLY A 46 21.54 8.14 -0.56
C GLY A 46 21.12 7.40 0.74
N PRO A 47 21.40 6.10 0.84
CA PRO A 47 21.84 5.23 -0.25
C PRO A 47 20.67 4.73 -1.11
N ALA A 48 21.02 4.17 -2.29
CA ALA A 48 20.19 3.20 -2.98
C ALA A 48 20.93 1.85 -3.10
N LEU A 49 22.01 1.69 -2.30
CA LEU A 49 22.82 0.46 -2.22
C LEU A 49 21.95 -0.74 -1.83
N THR A 50 21.11 -0.51 -0.83
CA THR A 50 19.96 -1.31 -0.47
C THR A 50 18.73 -0.41 -0.61
N SER A 51 17.62 -0.95 -1.04
CA SER A 51 16.40 -0.16 -1.20
C SER A 51 15.43 -0.41 -0.03
N GLY A 52 14.13 -0.35 -0.24
CA GLY A 52 13.11 -0.57 0.78
C GLY A 52 11.86 -1.19 0.17
N ARG A 53 10.90 -1.51 1.01
CA ARG A 53 9.69 -2.23 0.62
C ARG A 53 8.84 -1.46 -0.37
N ILE A 54 8.54 -2.13 -1.48
CA ILE A 54 7.60 -1.65 -2.50
C ILE A 54 6.25 -2.28 -2.22
N SER A 55 5.23 -1.46 -1.99
CA SER A 55 3.87 -1.93 -1.76
C SER A 55 3.05 -2.08 -3.03
N ASP A 56 3.33 -1.25 -4.07
CA ASP A 56 2.59 -1.32 -5.34
C ASP A 56 3.34 -0.63 -6.48
N ILE A 57 3.03 -1.01 -7.73
CA ILE A 57 3.60 -0.45 -8.96
C ILE A 57 2.49 -0.21 -9.97
N ALA A 58 2.32 1.02 -10.44
CA ALA A 58 1.38 1.36 -11.49
C ALA A 58 2.09 1.83 -12.76
N VAL A 59 2.00 1.06 -13.83
CA VAL A 59 2.59 1.39 -15.14
C VAL A 59 1.56 2.05 -16.04
N ASN A 60 1.92 3.16 -16.66
CA ASN A 60 1.08 3.86 -17.62
C ASN A 60 0.97 3.04 -18.91
N THR A 61 -0.17 2.43 -19.16
CA THR A 61 -0.39 1.57 -20.33
C THR A 61 -0.33 2.32 -21.67
N GLN A 62 -0.54 3.65 -21.66
CA GLN A 62 -0.43 4.51 -22.85
C GLN A 62 1.01 4.98 -23.10
N ASN A 63 1.84 5.00 -22.08
CA ASN A 63 3.27 5.32 -22.15
C ASN A 63 4.05 4.48 -21.15
N PRO A 64 4.50 3.27 -21.51
CA PRO A 64 5.18 2.36 -20.59
C PRO A 64 6.47 2.92 -19.96
N PHE A 65 7.05 3.96 -20.53
CA PHE A 65 8.23 4.63 -19.94
C PHE A 65 7.89 5.38 -18.64
N GLU A 66 6.60 5.61 -18.39
CA GLU A 66 6.12 6.26 -17.18
C GLU A 66 5.49 5.22 -16.24
N TYR A 67 5.96 5.18 -15.01
CA TYR A 67 5.31 4.41 -13.94
C TYR A 67 5.51 5.07 -12.57
N TYR A 68 4.65 4.68 -11.65
CA TYR A 68 4.63 5.14 -10.28
C TYR A 68 4.93 3.98 -9.35
N VAL A 69 5.68 4.28 -8.30
CA VAL A 69 6.11 3.32 -7.28
C VAL A 69 5.55 3.76 -5.93
N ALA A 70 4.72 2.94 -5.34
CA ALA A 70 4.26 3.10 -3.97
C ALA A 70 5.24 2.42 -3.02
N VAL A 71 5.74 3.17 -2.04
CA VAL A 71 6.72 2.68 -1.08
C VAL A 71 6.06 2.58 0.29
N ALA A 72 6.16 1.42 0.92
CA ALA A 72 5.52 1.16 2.22
C ALA A 72 5.88 2.20 3.29
N SER A 73 7.14 2.69 3.27
CA SER A 73 7.64 3.72 4.18
C SER A 73 8.52 4.73 3.45
N GLY A 74 8.07 5.29 2.32
CA GLY A 74 8.91 6.17 1.50
C GLY A 74 8.16 7.01 0.47
N GLY A 75 6.83 7.18 0.64
CA GLY A 75 6.01 7.99 -0.24
C GLY A 75 5.78 7.38 -1.62
N VAL A 76 5.54 8.23 -2.60
CA VAL A 76 5.32 7.82 -4.00
C VAL A 76 6.42 8.42 -4.88
N TRP A 77 6.98 7.56 -5.73
CA TRP A 77 8.02 7.93 -6.68
C TRP A 77 7.55 7.77 -8.11
N LYS A 78 7.97 8.67 -8.97
CA LYS A 78 7.64 8.65 -10.40
C LYS A 78 8.89 8.52 -11.25
N THR A 79 8.83 7.70 -12.28
CA THR A 79 9.76 7.74 -13.42
C THR A 79 9.00 8.07 -14.71
N SER A 80 9.66 8.74 -15.63
CA SER A 80 9.14 9.01 -16.97
C SER A 80 10.10 8.51 -18.07
N ASN A 81 11.07 7.66 -17.69
CA ASN A 81 12.11 7.14 -18.58
C ASN A 81 12.51 5.71 -18.21
N TRP A 82 11.52 4.92 -17.82
CA TRP A 82 11.66 3.50 -17.49
C TRP A 82 12.66 3.22 -16.36
N GLY A 83 12.66 4.04 -15.32
CA GLY A 83 13.52 3.84 -14.15
C GLY A 83 14.97 4.28 -14.31
N LEU A 84 15.32 5.04 -15.37
CA LEU A 84 16.64 5.68 -15.45
C LEU A 84 16.83 6.75 -14.38
N ASN A 85 15.74 7.40 -13.96
CA ASN A 85 15.70 8.20 -12.74
C ASN A 85 14.31 8.15 -12.11
N TYR A 86 14.27 8.52 -10.84
CA TYR A 86 13.03 8.61 -10.05
C TYR A 86 12.96 9.98 -9.38
N THR A 87 11.74 10.50 -9.30
CA THR A 87 11.45 11.76 -8.61
C THR A 87 10.43 11.46 -7.50
N PRO A 88 10.71 11.85 -6.24
CA PRO A 88 9.71 11.79 -5.19
C PRO A 88 8.63 12.82 -5.49
N ILE A 89 7.37 12.42 -5.40
CA ILE A 89 6.23 13.27 -5.78
C ILE A 89 5.19 13.40 -4.66
N PHE A 90 5.45 12.83 -3.48
CA PHE A 90 4.51 12.77 -2.37
C PHE A 90 5.08 13.28 -1.04
N ASP A 91 6.30 13.83 -1.03
CA ASP A 91 7.04 14.24 0.16
C ASP A 91 6.41 15.40 0.94
N SER A 92 5.50 16.17 0.32
CA SER A 92 4.78 17.29 0.94
C SER A 92 3.49 16.90 1.65
N GLU A 93 3.08 15.62 1.53
CA GLU A 93 1.81 15.15 2.08
C GLU A 93 1.97 14.61 3.51
N ASP A 94 0.85 14.48 4.22
CA ASP A 94 0.83 14.14 5.64
C ASP A 94 1.21 12.67 5.95
N SER A 95 1.21 11.80 4.94
CA SER A 95 1.57 10.39 5.09
C SER A 95 2.73 10.00 4.18
N TYR A 96 3.72 9.33 4.75
CA TYR A 96 4.80 8.68 3.99
C TYR A 96 4.56 7.19 3.72
N SER A 97 3.55 6.61 4.36
CA SER A 97 3.22 5.18 4.21
C SER A 97 2.16 5.00 3.12
N ILE A 98 2.48 4.18 2.12
CA ILE A 98 1.61 3.98 0.96
C ILE A 98 1.22 2.51 0.87
N GLY A 99 -0.09 2.26 0.68
CA GLY A 99 -0.64 0.92 0.44
C GLY A 99 -0.76 0.60 -1.05
N CYS A 100 -1.20 1.56 -1.86
CA CYS A 100 -1.40 1.35 -3.29
C CYS A 100 -1.31 2.66 -4.10
N VAL A 101 -1.08 2.51 -5.41
CA VAL A 101 -1.10 3.59 -6.38
C VAL A 101 -1.83 3.15 -7.66
N THR A 102 -2.71 4.00 -8.19
CA THR A 102 -3.52 3.66 -9.37
C THR A 102 -3.52 4.82 -10.37
N ILE A 103 -3.22 4.52 -11.62
CA ILE A 103 -3.38 5.45 -12.74
C ILE A 103 -4.80 5.30 -13.29
N ASP A 104 -5.49 6.41 -13.51
CA ASP A 104 -6.80 6.40 -14.14
C ASP A 104 -6.67 5.93 -15.61
N PRO A 105 -7.36 4.86 -16.02
CA PRO A 105 -7.26 4.34 -17.38
C PRO A 105 -7.82 5.29 -18.46
N ASN A 106 -8.64 6.28 -18.07
CA ASN A 106 -9.23 7.25 -18.99
C ASN A 106 -8.35 8.51 -19.15
N ASN A 107 -7.53 8.82 -18.13
CA ASN A 107 -6.66 10.00 -18.14
C ASN A 107 -5.41 9.72 -17.30
N PRO A 108 -4.25 9.49 -17.91
CA PRO A 108 -3.02 9.14 -17.20
C PRO A 108 -2.44 10.27 -16.32
N ASN A 109 -2.99 11.48 -16.36
CA ASN A 109 -2.65 12.53 -15.41
C ASN A 109 -3.41 12.42 -14.08
N LEU A 110 -4.48 11.63 -14.05
CA LEU A 110 -5.22 11.37 -12.81
C LEU A 110 -4.60 10.18 -12.09
N ILE A 111 -4.01 10.46 -10.93
CA ILE A 111 -3.35 9.44 -10.10
C ILE A 111 -4.06 9.37 -8.75
N TRP A 112 -4.31 8.16 -8.30
CA TRP A 112 -4.89 7.89 -6.99
C TRP A 112 -3.87 7.19 -6.12
N VAL A 113 -3.81 7.57 -4.85
CA VAL A 113 -2.93 6.98 -3.84
C VAL A 113 -3.77 6.60 -2.62
N GLY A 114 -3.66 5.36 -2.21
CA GLY A 114 -4.16 4.87 -0.93
C GLY A 114 -3.04 4.81 0.08
N THR A 115 -3.19 5.54 1.20
CA THR A 115 -2.16 5.61 2.22
C THR A 115 -2.31 4.52 3.29
N GLY A 116 -1.20 4.22 3.97
CA GLY A 116 -1.08 3.16 4.97
C GLY A 116 -0.82 1.80 4.34
N GLU A 117 0.30 1.21 4.68
CA GLU A 117 0.73 -0.10 4.17
C GLU A 117 -0.34 -1.17 4.37
N ASN A 118 -0.54 -2.05 3.38
CA ASN A 118 -1.68 -2.98 3.31
C ASN A 118 -1.44 -4.36 3.92
N ASN A 119 -0.35 -4.58 4.65
CA ASN A 119 -0.10 -5.84 5.37
C ASN A 119 -0.55 -5.79 6.84
N ASN A 120 -0.22 -6.82 7.62
CA ASN A 120 -0.70 -7.01 8.99
C ASN A 120 0.44 -7.08 10.02
N GLN A 121 1.65 -6.68 9.67
CA GLN A 121 2.79 -6.68 10.57
C GLN A 121 2.63 -5.71 11.75
N ARG A 122 3.40 -5.94 12.82
CA ARG A 122 3.33 -5.13 14.05
C ARG A 122 3.71 -3.67 13.82
N SER A 123 4.71 -3.46 13.01
CA SER A 123 5.31 -2.15 12.72
C SER A 123 4.72 -1.47 11.48
N VAL A 124 3.64 -2.01 10.92
CA VAL A 124 3.04 -1.44 9.72
C VAL A 124 2.61 0.01 9.94
N PRO A 125 3.14 0.97 9.19
CA PRO A 125 2.78 2.38 9.34
C PRO A 125 1.37 2.62 8.81
N TYR A 126 0.66 3.53 9.45
CA TYR A 126 -0.69 3.92 9.05
C TYR A 126 -0.67 5.19 8.20
N GLY A 127 -1.72 5.33 7.39
CA GLY A 127 -1.98 6.50 6.57
C GLY A 127 -3.18 7.30 7.07
N ASP A 128 -3.60 8.25 6.24
CA ASP A 128 -4.67 9.21 6.51
C ASP A 128 -5.70 9.32 5.38
N GLY A 129 -5.87 8.24 4.62
CA GLY A 129 -6.93 8.09 3.62
C GLY A 129 -6.44 8.05 2.18
N VAL A 130 -7.21 8.65 1.31
CA VAL A 130 -7.03 8.59 -0.15
C VAL A 130 -6.63 9.95 -0.68
N TYR A 131 -5.66 9.97 -1.59
CA TYR A 131 -5.21 11.17 -2.28
C TYR A 131 -5.43 11.06 -3.79
N LYS A 132 -5.65 12.22 -4.42
CA LYS A 132 -5.79 12.36 -5.86
C LYS A 132 -4.85 13.44 -6.37
N SER A 133 -4.15 13.16 -7.46
CA SER A 133 -3.49 14.14 -8.30
C SER A 133 -4.25 14.28 -9.63
N GLU A 134 -4.32 15.49 -10.15
CA GLU A 134 -4.92 15.78 -11.46
C GLU A 134 -3.88 16.25 -12.50
N ASP A 135 -2.61 16.24 -12.13
CA ASP A 135 -1.50 16.79 -12.90
C ASP A 135 -0.27 15.87 -12.99
N GLY A 136 -0.50 14.54 -12.86
CA GLY A 136 0.53 13.53 -12.96
C GLY A 136 1.48 13.47 -11.76
N GLY A 137 0.98 13.83 -10.58
CA GLY A 137 1.71 13.76 -9.32
C GLY A 137 2.44 15.05 -8.94
N LYS A 138 2.19 16.19 -9.60
CA LYS A 138 2.82 17.47 -9.23
C LYS A 138 2.16 18.13 -8.03
N SER A 139 0.86 17.90 -7.84
CA SER A 139 0.10 18.33 -6.69
C SER A 139 -0.91 17.29 -6.26
N TRP A 140 -1.25 17.28 -4.97
CA TRP A 140 -2.11 16.27 -4.37
C TRP A 140 -3.23 16.90 -3.55
N LYS A 141 -4.33 16.19 -3.46
CA LYS A 141 -5.45 16.55 -2.60
C LYS A 141 -5.93 15.32 -1.85
N ASN A 142 -6.01 15.42 -0.53
CA ASN A 142 -6.65 14.38 0.30
C ASN A 142 -8.16 14.37 0.01
N MET A 143 -8.67 13.22 -0.42
CA MET A 143 -10.06 13.01 -0.84
C MET A 143 -10.91 12.34 0.25
N GLY A 144 -10.38 12.18 1.47
CA GLY A 144 -11.14 11.64 2.60
C GLY A 144 -10.74 10.23 3.00
N LEU A 145 -11.65 9.53 3.68
CA LEU A 145 -11.42 8.24 4.33
C LEU A 145 -10.26 8.27 5.34
N LYS A 146 -10.10 9.38 6.04
CA LYS A 146 -8.94 9.66 6.93
C LYS A 146 -8.81 8.70 8.10
N LYS A 147 -9.89 8.00 8.46
CA LYS A 147 -9.88 7.02 9.55
C LYS A 147 -9.69 5.59 9.06
N SER A 148 -9.35 5.39 7.79
CA SER A 148 -9.09 4.06 7.24
C SER A 148 -7.79 3.46 7.79
N GLU A 149 -6.79 4.29 8.04
CA GLU A 149 -5.42 3.94 8.40
C GLU A 149 -4.68 3.10 7.35
N HIS A 150 -5.38 2.22 6.64
CA HIS A 150 -4.81 1.36 5.59
C HIS A 150 -5.80 1.22 4.44
N ILE A 151 -5.35 1.53 3.24
CA ILE A 151 -6.07 1.30 1.99
C ILE A 151 -5.45 0.09 1.28
N GLY A 152 -6.27 -0.91 0.94
CA GLY A 152 -5.84 -2.12 0.26
C GLY A 152 -5.51 -1.85 -1.21
N ASN A 153 -6.53 -1.47 -1.98
CA ASN A 153 -6.34 -1.03 -3.37
C ASN A 153 -7.44 -0.07 -3.83
N ILE A 154 -7.23 0.55 -4.98
CA ILE A 154 -8.15 1.51 -5.60
C ILE A 154 -8.39 1.08 -7.06
N ILE A 155 -9.64 1.09 -7.48
CA ILE A 155 -10.01 0.83 -8.87
C ILE A 155 -10.80 2.01 -9.41
N VAL A 156 -10.41 2.50 -10.59
CA VAL A 156 -11.16 3.49 -11.36
C VAL A 156 -11.92 2.77 -12.47
N HIS A 157 -13.17 3.17 -12.68
CA HIS A 157 -14.01 2.61 -13.72
C HIS A 157 -13.41 2.89 -15.13
N PRO A 158 -13.29 1.86 -16.03
CA PRO A 158 -12.51 1.96 -17.27
C PRO A 158 -13.08 2.94 -18.31
N LYS A 159 -14.26 3.50 -18.08
CA LYS A 159 -14.93 4.45 -19.01
C LYS A 159 -15.46 5.70 -18.31
N ASN A 160 -15.18 5.90 -17.02
CA ASN A 160 -15.67 7.06 -16.28
C ASN A 160 -14.79 7.33 -15.06
N SER A 161 -13.97 8.36 -15.12
CA SER A 161 -13.06 8.80 -14.06
C SER A 161 -13.76 9.27 -12.77
N ASP A 162 -15.05 9.54 -12.82
CA ASP A 162 -15.82 9.95 -11.64
C ASP A 162 -16.25 8.75 -10.77
N ILE A 163 -16.16 7.51 -11.30
CA ILE A 163 -16.52 6.29 -10.58
C ILE A 163 -15.26 5.60 -10.07
N ILE A 164 -15.09 5.60 -8.74
CA ILE A 164 -13.93 5.02 -8.07
C ILE A 164 -14.41 4.08 -6.96
N TYR A 165 -13.70 2.98 -6.79
CA TYR A 165 -13.88 2.04 -5.70
C TYR A 165 -12.61 1.98 -4.85
N VAL A 166 -12.76 1.99 -3.52
CA VAL A 166 -11.65 1.99 -2.57
C VAL A 166 -11.87 0.89 -1.54
N SER A 167 -10.94 -0.05 -1.47
CA SER A 167 -10.91 -1.06 -0.40
C SER A 167 -10.26 -0.45 0.85
N ALA A 168 -11.06 -0.12 1.84
CA ALA A 168 -10.59 0.39 3.12
C ALA A 168 -10.41 -0.76 4.12
N TYR A 169 -9.17 -1.11 4.37
CA TYR A 169 -8.82 -2.20 5.26
C TYR A 169 -9.09 -1.86 6.74
N GLY A 170 -8.98 -0.57 7.06
CA GLY A 170 -9.25 -0.04 8.39
C GLY A 170 -8.13 -0.27 9.39
N PRO A 171 -8.25 0.31 10.59
CA PRO A 171 -7.25 0.23 11.64
C PRO A 171 -6.84 -1.20 12.01
N LEU A 172 -5.54 -1.43 12.21
CA LEU A 172 -5.03 -2.73 12.64
C LEU A 172 -5.11 -2.91 14.16
N TRP A 173 -4.82 -1.84 14.93
CA TRP A 173 -4.70 -1.88 16.39
C TRP A 173 -5.99 -1.53 17.14
N LYS A 174 -7.03 -1.12 16.46
CA LYS A 174 -8.33 -0.75 17.04
C LYS A 174 -9.48 -1.18 16.14
N LYS A 175 -10.68 -1.23 16.67
CA LYS A 175 -11.92 -1.48 15.93
C LYS A 175 -12.46 -0.20 15.30
N GLY A 176 -13.40 -0.33 14.37
CA GLY A 176 -14.06 0.80 13.72
C GLY A 176 -13.19 1.49 12.67
N GLY A 177 -13.27 2.80 12.58
CA GLY A 177 -12.67 3.59 11.52
C GLY A 177 -13.45 3.48 10.20
N ASP A 178 -12.80 3.90 9.12
CA ASP A 178 -13.36 3.80 7.78
C ASP A 178 -13.03 2.42 7.18
N ARG A 179 -13.77 1.38 7.62
CA ARG A 179 -13.64 0.00 7.13
C ARG A 179 -14.71 -0.32 6.11
N GLY A 180 -14.38 -1.16 5.15
CA GLY A 180 -15.30 -1.66 4.16
C GLY A 180 -14.91 -1.26 2.74
N LEU A 181 -15.83 -1.39 1.81
CA LEU A 181 -15.65 -0.94 0.43
C LEU A 181 -16.41 0.36 0.23
N TYR A 182 -15.73 1.34 -0.32
CA TYR A 182 -16.29 2.64 -0.63
C TYR A 182 -16.35 2.87 -2.12
N LYS A 183 -17.41 3.59 -2.55
CA LYS A 183 -17.61 4.03 -3.93
C LYS A 183 -17.82 5.53 -3.97
N SER A 184 -17.18 6.18 -4.93
CA SER A 184 -17.53 7.54 -5.36
C SER A 184 -18.12 7.48 -6.75
N VAL A 185 -18.99 8.46 -7.07
CA VAL A 185 -19.55 8.71 -8.40
C VAL A 185 -19.35 10.16 -8.86
N ASP A 186 -18.50 10.89 -8.15
CA ASP A 186 -18.26 12.33 -8.35
C ASP A 186 -16.76 12.70 -8.28
N GLY A 187 -15.90 11.76 -8.65
CA GLY A 187 -14.45 11.97 -8.70
C GLY A 187 -13.79 12.01 -7.33
N GLY A 188 -14.38 11.33 -6.33
CA GLY A 188 -13.83 11.20 -4.98
C GLY A 188 -14.25 12.31 -4.01
N LYS A 189 -15.19 13.18 -4.39
CA LYS A 189 -15.67 14.28 -3.53
C LYS A 189 -16.53 13.75 -2.40
N ASN A 190 -17.33 12.72 -2.67
CA ASN A 190 -18.16 12.02 -1.70
C ASN A 190 -17.98 10.50 -1.83
N TRP A 191 -18.13 9.80 -0.70
CA TRP A 191 -17.94 8.37 -0.61
C TRP A 191 -19.14 7.67 0.04
N ASP A 192 -19.71 6.71 -0.67
CA ASP A 192 -20.73 5.81 -0.16
C ASP A 192 -20.09 4.50 0.25
N ARG A 193 -20.31 4.03 1.48
CA ARG A 193 -19.85 2.71 1.93
C ARG A 193 -20.80 1.64 1.42
N ILE A 194 -20.40 0.93 0.36
CA ILE A 194 -21.24 -0.01 -0.38
C ILE A 194 -21.11 -1.47 0.07
N LEU A 195 -20.07 -1.82 0.84
CA LEU A 195 -19.94 -3.12 1.51
C LEU A 195 -19.36 -2.91 2.90
N TYR A 196 -20.08 -3.37 3.90
CA TYR A 196 -19.66 -3.34 5.31
C TYR A 196 -20.07 -4.63 5.99
N VAL A 197 -19.16 -5.27 6.69
CA VAL A 197 -19.42 -6.49 7.45
C VAL A 197 -19.62 -6.15 8.94
N ASP A 198 -18.57 -5.69 9.59
CA ASP A 198 -18.58 -5.27 11.00
C ASP A 198 -17.39 -4.34 11.33
N GLU A 199 -17.28 -3.95 12.62
CA GLU A 199 -16.24 -3.03 13.07
C GLU A 199 -14.82 -3.64 13.15
N HIS A 200 -14.66 -4.93 12.91
CA HIS A 200 -13.38 -5.66 12.91
C HIS A 200 -12.92 -6.07 11.51
N THR A 201 -13.84 -6.03 10.52
CA THR A 201 -13.63 -6.57 9.20
C THR A 201 -13.48 -5.46 8.17
N GLY A 202 -12.34 -5.39 7.51
CA GLY A 202 -12.09 -4.50 6.37
C GLY A 202 -12.21 -5.23 5.03
N VAL A 203 -12.10 -4.47 3.94
CA VAL A 203 -11.91 -5.02 2.60
C VAL A 203 -10.42 -4.87 2.27
N ASN A 204 -9.73 -6.00 2.02
CA ASN A 204 -8.31 -5.98 1.65
C ASN A 204 -8.12 -5.83 0.14
N GLU A 205 -9.03 -6.38 -0.67
CA GLU A 205 -8.95 -6.31 -2.13
C GLU A 205 -10.31 -6.09 -2.76
N ILE A 206 -10.30 -5.38 -3.88
CA ILE A 206 -11.43 -5.23 -4.80
C ILE A 206 -10.92 -5.47 -6.23
N HIS A 207 -11.64 -6.26 -7.01
CA HIS A 207 -11.36 -6.51 -8.42
C HIS A 207 -12.61 -6.25 -9.26
N MET A 208 -12.41 -5.71 -10.46
CA MET A 208 -13.46 -5.43 -11.43
C MET A 208 -13.29 -6.39 -12.61
N ASP A 209 -14.39 -6.99 -13.05
CA ASP A 209 -14.39 -7.85 -14.23
C ASP A 209 -13.91 -7.06 -15.47
N PRO A 210 -12.86 -7.53 -16.16
CA PRO A 210 -12.26 -6.79 -17.28
C PRO A 210 -13.18 -6.58 -18.48
N LYS A 211 -14.25 -7.39 -18.59
CA LYS A 211 -15.23 -7.30 -19.69
C LYS A 211 -16.52 -6.62 -19.29
N ASN A 212 -16.86 -6.61 -17.99
CA ASN A 212 -18.10 -6.02 -17.47
C ASN A 212 -17.87 -5.26 -16.15
N PRO A 213 -17.73 -3.94 -16.18
CA PRO A 213 -17.43 -3.14 -15.00
C PRO A 213 -18.56 -3.09 -13.95
N ASN A 214 -19.73 -3.66 -14.23
CA ASN A 214 -20.79 -3.83 -13.25
C ASN A 214 -20.55 -5.06 -12.34
N ILE A 215 -19.64 -5.94 -12.70
CA ILE A 215 -19.28 -7.11 -11.89
C ILE A 215 -18.02 -6.80 -11.08
N LEU A 216 -18.16 -6.93 -9.76
CA LEU A 216 -17.10 -6.64 -8.80
C LEU A 216 -16.93 -7.83 -7.86
N TYR A 217 -15.69 -8.06 -7.43
CA TYR A 217 -15.33 -9.05 -6.44
C TYR A 217 -14.56 -8.38 -5.31
N ALA A 218 -14.93 -8.65 -4.07
CA ALA A 218 -14.28 -8.09 -2.91
C ALA A 218 -13.87 -9.20 -1.93
N ALA A 219 -12.63 -9.14 -1.46
CA ALA A 219 -12.15 -9.97 -0.36
C ALA A 219 -12.24 -9.18 0.95
N THR A 220 -12.91 -9.75 1.96
CA THR A 220 -13.01 -9.17 3.29
C THR A 220 -12.12 -9.93 4.25
N HIS A 221 -11.48 -9.21 5.18
CA HIS A 221 -10.60 -9.80 6.15
C HIS A 221 -10.89 -9.23 7.55
N GLN A 222 -11.27 -10.11 8.47
CA GLN A 222 -11.36 -9.79 9.90
C GLN A 222 -9.97 -9.84 10.51
N ARG A 223 -9.49 -8.70 11.01
CA ARG A 223 -8.14 -8.60 11.56
C ARG A 223 -8.06 -7.71 12.79
N ARG A 224 -7.14 -8.05 13.69
CA ARG A 224 -6.84 -7.23 14.87
C ARG A 224 -5.49 -7.59 15.46
N ARG A 225 -4.70 -6.56 15.78
CA ARG A 225 -3.52 -6.75 16.62
C ARG A 225 -3.75 -6.27 18.04
N HIS A 226 -3.15 -7.00 18.96
CA HIS A 226 -2.94 -6.66 20.35
C HIS A 226 -1.45 -6.86 20.66
N VAL A 227 -0.95 -6.27 21.74
CA VAL A 227 0.46 -6.43 22.15
C VAL A 227 0.86 -7.90 22.26
N TYR A 228 -0.06 -8.75 22.71
CA TYR A 228 0.17 -10.17 23.02
C TYR A 228 -0.36 -11.14 21.95
N THR A 229 -1.08 -10.68 20.92
CA THR A 229 -1.64 -11.59 19.91
C THR A 229 -2.02 -10.87 18.61
N TYR A 230 -2.17 -11.68 17.57
CA TYR A 230 -2.74 -11.28 16.28
C TYR A 230 -3.95 -12.16 15.96
N VAL A 231 -5.06 -11.54 15.64
CA VAL A 231 -6.26 -12.17 15.07
C VAL A 231 -6.23 -11.92 13.57
N GLY A 232 -5.96 -12.94 12.80
CA GLY A 232 -5.82 -12.86 11.34
C GLY A 232 -6.91 -13.61 10.58
N GLY A 233 -8.12 -13.68 11.13
CA GLY A 233 -9.25 -14.35 10.52
C GLY A 233 -10.49 -14.29 11.39
N GLY A 234 -11.60 -14.82 10.89
CA GLY A 234 -12.85 -14.91 11.61
C GLY A 234 -14.07 -14.94 10.70
N PRO A 235 -15.29 -14.97 11.26
CA PRO A 235 -16.54 -15.10 10.51
C PRO A 235 -16.82 -13.95 9.53
N GLY A 236 -16.19 -12.80 9.75
CA GLY A 236 -16.26 -11.63 8.85
C GLY A 236 -15.47 -11.80 7.55
N SER A 237 -14.47 -12.68 7.52
CA SER A 237 -13.67 -12.91 6.32
C SER A 237 -14.44 -13.69 5.26
N GLY A 238 -14.16 -13.40 3.99
CA GLY A 238 -14.75 -14.13 2.86
C GLY A 238 -14.75 -13.35 1.56
N LEU A 239 -15.28 -13.99 0.53
CA LEU A 239 -15.42 -13.42 -0.80
C LEU A 239 -16.85 -12.96 -1.07
N TYR A 240 -16.98 -11.81 -1.69
CA TYR A 240 -18.25 -11.20 -2.08
C TYR A 240 -18.23 -10.82 -3.55
N LYS A 241 -19.38 -10.94 -4.21
CA LYS A 241 -19.60 -10.54 -5.60
C LYS A 241 -20.78 -9.58 -5.71
N SER A 242 -20.62 -8.58 -6.52
CA SER A 242 -21.70 -7.72 -7.01
C SER A 242 -21.84 -7.88 -8.51
N THR A 243 -23.07 -7.80 -9.02
CA THR A 243 -23.37 -7.80 -10.46
C THR A 243 -24.08 -6.52 -10.90
N ASP A 244 -24.18 -5.54 -10.03
CA ASP A 244 -24.93 -4.29 -10.20
C ASP A 244 -24.11 -3.05 -9.82
N ALA A 245 -22.79 -3.10 -10.08
CA ALA A 245 -21.82 -2.04 -9.79
C ALA A 245 -21.76 -1.65 -8.31
N GLY A 246 -21.90 -2.64 -7.42
CA GLY A 246 -21.75 -2.48 -5.98
C GLY A 246 -23.03 -2.06 -5.24
N LYS A 247 -24.21 -2.07 -5.88
CA LYS A 247 -25.47 -1.75 -5.19
C LYS A 247 -25.90 -2.87 -4.25
N SER A 248 -25.63 -4.12 -4.60
CA SER A 248 -25.86 -5.29 -3.78
C SER A 248 -24.70 -6.27 -3.82
N TRP A 249 -24.53 -7.04 -2.74
CA TRP A 249 -23.41 -7.97 -2.58
C TRP A 249 -23.91 -9.35 -2.13
N LYS A 250 -23.39 -10.40 -2.73
CA LYS A 250 -23.64 -11.79 -2.36
C LYS A 250 -22.33 -12.43 -1.91
N LYS A 251 -22.34 -13.12 -0.77
CA LYS A 251 -21.18 -13.94 -0.32
C LYS A 251 -21.06 -15.17 -1.24
N ILE A 252 -19.84 -15.42 -1.74
CA ILE A 252 -19.56 -16.44 -2.76
C ILE A 252 -18.55 -17.49 -2.27
N ASN A 253 -18.71 -17.97 -1.04
CA ASN A 253 -17.78 -18.91 -0.39
C ASN A 253 -18.05 -20.38 -0.70
N LYS A 254 -18.96 -20.72 -1.62
CA LYS A 254 -19.30 -22.13 -1.94
C LYS A 254 -18.09 -22.88 -2.49
N GLY A 255 -17.60 -23.89 -1.76
CA GLY A 255 -16.42 -24.68 -2.11
C GLY A 255 -15.14 -24.22 -1.42
N LEU A 256 -15.13 -23.04 -0.76
CA LEU A 256 -14.06 -22.66 0.15
C LEU A 256 -14.14 -23.45 1.49
N PRO A 257 -13.10 -23.46 2.32
CA PRO A 257 -13.11 -24.19 3.59
C PRO A 257 -14.29 -23.78 4.49
N PRO A 258 -15.01 -24.73 5.09
CA PRO A 258 -16.13 -24.45 5.98
C PRO A 258 -15.66 -24.13 7.43
N VAL A 259 -14.60 -23.37 7.55
CA VAL A 259 -14.00 -22.88 8.80
C VAL A 259 -13.77 -21.38 8.71
N GLU A 260 -13.31 -20.77 9.76
CA GLU A 260 -12.96 -19.36 9.73
C GLU A 260 -11.86 -19.09 8.71
N LEU A 261 -12.10 -18.11 7.84
CA LEU A 261 -11.15 -17.69 6.82
C LEU A 261 -10.28 -16.55 7.33
N GLY A 262 -9.03 -16.53 6.88
CA GLY A 262 -8.09 -15.45 7.10
C GLY A 262 -8.10 -14.45 5.94
N ARG A 263 -6.91 -13.96 5.57
CA ARG A 263 -6.71 -13.11 4.39
C ARG A 263 -6.89 -13.97 3.12
N ILE A 264 -7.51 -13.36 2.12
CA ILE A 264 -7.70 -13.97 0.81
C ILE A 264 -7.13 -13.05 -0.24
N GLY A 265 -6.21 -13.55 -1.06
CA GLY A 265 -5.75 -12.93 -2.28
C GLY A 265 -6.58 -13.42 -3.46
N LEU A 266 -6.90 -12.55 -4.38
CA LEU A 266 -7.83 -12.83 -5.49
C LEU A 266 -7.30 -12.20 -6.78
N ASP A 267 -7.44 -12.91 -7.91
CA ASP A 267 -7.28 -12.27 -9.21
C ASP A 267 -8.19 -12.91 -10.28
N ILE A 268 -8.65 -12.08 -11.21
CA ILE A 268 -9.49 -12.48 -12.33
C ILE A 268 -8.59 -12.65 -13.55
N SER A 269 -8.66 -13.82 -14.21
CA SER A 269 -7.87 -14.02 -15.42
C SER A 269 -8.22 -12.99 -16.50
N PRO A 270 -7.26 -12.24 -17.03
CA PRO A 270 -7.48 -11.35 -18.18
C PRO A 270 -7.80 -12.13 -19.47
N VAL A 271 -7.39 -13.40 -19.55
CA VAL A 271 -7.63 -14.27 -20.73
C VAL A 271 -9.07 -14.72 -20.79
N ASP A 272 -9.60 -15.22 -19.65
CA ASP A 272 -10.99 -15.65 -19.55
C ASP A 272 -11.58 -15.22 -18.19
N ASN A 273 -12.45 -14.22 -18.20
CA ASN A 273 -13.08 -13.68 -17.00
C ASN A 273 -14.05 -14.63 -16.27
N ASN A 274 -14.37 -15.82 -16.83
CA ASN A 274 -15.04 -16.87 -16.08
C ASN A 274 -14.11 -17.52 -15.06
N VAL A 275 -12.79 -17.43 -15.27
CA VAL A 275 -11.77 -18.02 -14.42
C VAL A 275 -11.25 -16.98 -13.43
N ILE A 276 -11.35 -17.34 -12.16
CA ILE A 276 -10.86 -16.53 -11.03
C ILE A 276 -10.02 -17.43 -10.15
N TYR A 277 -8.90 -16.91 -9.70
CA TYR A 277 -8.01 -17.57 -8.77
C TYR A 277 -8.11 -16.94 -7.39
N ALA A 278 -7.98 -17.75 -6.35
CA ALA A 278 -7.92 -17.28 -4.97
C ALA A 278 -6.90 -18.08 -4.17
N ILE A 279 -6.06 -17.38 -3.42
CA ILE A 279 -5.23 -17.97 -2.39
C ILE A 279 -5.85 -17.67 -1.04
N VAL A 280 -6.15 -18.70 -0.26
CA VAL A 280 -7.02 -18.60 0.92
C VAL A 280 -6.29 -19.06 2.16
N GLU A 281 -6.11 -18.17 3.14
CA GLU A 281 -5.75 -18.54 4.50
C GLU A 281 -7.00 -19.00 5.24
N ALA A 282 -6.90 -20.08 6.01
CA ALA A 282 -8.02 -20.61 6.78
C ALA A 282 -7.56 -21.30 8.06
N ALA A 283 -8.43 -21.30 9.06
CA ALA A 283 -8.21 -22.00 10.31
C ALA A 283 -7.95 -23.51 10.08
N GLU A 284 -7.39 -24.17 11.07
CA GLU A 284 -7.13 -25.62 11.06
C GLU A 284 -6.20 -26.08 9.90
N ARG A 285 -5.41 -25.15 9.33
CA ARG A 285 -4.55 -25.42 8.15
C ARG A 285 -5.34 -25.91 6.93
N LYS A 286 -6.62 -25.51 6.81
CA LYS A 286 -7.48 -25.87 5.67
C LYS A 286 -7.39 -24.88 4.50
N GLY A 287 -6.51 -23.90 4.57
CA GLY A 287 -6.20 -22.98 3.48
C GLY A 287 -5.74 -23.71 2.20
N GLY A 288 -5.51 -22.95 1.16
CA GLY A 288 -5.06 -23.50 -0.10
C GLY A 288 -5.26 -22.55 -1.28
N PHE A 289 -4.91 -23.05 -2.46
CA PHE A 289 -5.13 -22.37 -3.73
C PHE A 289 -6.40 -22.90 -4.40
N TYR A 290 -7.27 -22.00 -4.79
CA TYR A 290 -8.60 -22.27 -5.34
C TYR A 290 -8.77 -21.65 -6.71
N LYS A 291 -9.54 -22.35 -7.57
CA LYS A 291 -9.93 -21.89 -8.90
C LYS A 291 -11.46 -21.92 -9.01
N SER A 292 -12.03 -20.87 -9.56
CA SER A 292 -13.40 -20.86 -10.05
C SER A 292 -13.38 -20.80 -11.56
N THR A 293 -14.27 -21.53 -12.24
CA THR A 293 -14.46 -21.51 -13.70
C THR A 293 -15.85 -20.98 -14.07
N ASN A 294 -16.56 -20.39 -13.11
CA ASN A 294 -17.93 -19.92 -13.25
C ASN A 294 -18.15 -18.57 -12.58
N MET A 295 -17.17 -17.68 -12.73
CA MET A 295 -17.24 -16.31 -12.22
C MET A 295 -17.46 -16.24 -10.70
N GLY A 296 -16.84 -17.15 -9.93
CA GLY A 296 -16.91 -17.17 -8.47
C GLY A 296 -18.18 -17.80 -7.87
N GLU A 297 -19.08 -18.38 -8.66
CA GLU A 297 -20.28 -19.03 -8.11
C GLU A 297 -19.95 -20.28 -7.29
N SER A 298 -18.83 -20.93 -7.61
CA SER A 298 -18.24 -22.02 -6.80
C SER A 298 -16.74 -22.10 -7.00
N TRP A 299 -16.07 -22.66 -5.98
CA TRP A 299 -14.62 -22.77 -5.91
C TRP A 299 -14.20 -24.23 -5.79
N GLU A 300 -13.12 -24.60 -6.46
CA GLU A 300 -12.50 -25.90 -6.40
C GLU A 300 -11.06 -25.74 -5.88
N LYS A 301 -10.71 -26.49 -4.83
CA LYS A 301 -9.36 -26.51 -4.31
C LYS A 301 -8.44 -27.20 -5.31
N GLN A 302 -7.39 -26.51 -5.72
CA GLN A 302 -6.39 -27.04 -6.64
C GLN A 302 -5.21 -27.68 -5.88
N SER A 303 -4.78 -27.04 -4.79
CA SER A 303 -3.66 -27.52 -3.95
C SER A 303 -3.73 -26.94 -2.54
N ASP A 304 -2.81 -27.40 -1.67
CA ASP A 304 -2.65 -26.89 -0.32
C ASP A 304 -1.76 -25.63 -0.25
N LYS A 305 -1.39 -25.05 -1.39
CA LYS A 305 -0.56 -23.85 -1.44
C LYS A 305 -1.31 -22.64 -0.86
N TYR A 306 -0.78 -22.05 0.18
CA TYR A 306 -1.16 -20.74 0.69
C TYR A 306 0.08 -20.08 1.30
N THR A 307 0.00 -18.78 1.54
CA THR A 307 1.07 -17.99 2.16
C THR A 307 0.62 -17.44 3.51
N SER A 308 1.47 -16.73 4.22
CA SER A 308 1.08 -16.10 5.48
C SER A 308 0.27 -14.83 5.20
N GLY A 309 -1.01 -14.83 5.56
CA GLY A 309 -1.90 -13.66 5.48
C GLY A 309 -1.49 -12.50 6.39
N ASN A 310 -0.56 -12.73 7.31
CA ASN A 310 0.05 -11.68 8.11
C ASN A 310 0.88 -10.71 7.26
N TYR A 311 1.52 -11.20 6.19
CA TYR A 311 2.48 -10.44 5.41
C TYR A 311 2.19 -10.47 3.91
N TYR A 312 1.92 -11.64 3.36
CA TYR A 312 1.69 -11.89 1.95
C TYR A 312 0.22 -12.13 1.64
N GLN A 313 -0.09 -12.99 0.71
CA GLN A 313 -1.42 -13.42 0.27
C GLN A 313 -1.91 -12.66 -0.95
N GLU A 314 -1.00 -12.28 -1.84
CA GLU A 314 -1.30 -11.64 -3.12
C GLU A 314 -0.91 -12.54 -4.28
N ILE A 315 -1.73 -12.54 -5.34
CA ILE A 315 -1.53 -13.34 -6.55
C ILE A 315 -1.76 -12.49 -7.79
N PHE A 316 -1.09 -12.87 -8.88
CA PHE A 316 -1.20 -12.20 -10.17
C PHE A 316 -1.40 -13.24 -11.27
N ALA A 317 -2.55 -13.19 -11.96
CA ALA A 317 -2.83 -14.02 -13.10
C ALA A 317 -2.07 -13.52 -14.34
N ASP A 318 -1.47 -14.43 -15.09
CA ASP A 318 -0.75 -14.08 -16.30
C ASP A 318 -1.71 -13.49 -17.36
N PRO A 319 -1.35 -12.36 -17.99
CA PRO A 319 -2.23 -11.70 -18.95
C PRO A 319 -2.40 -12.45 -20.29
N ILE A 320 -1.58 -13.45 -20.56
CA ILE A 320 -1.53 -14.17 -21.84
C ILE A 320 -1.81 -15.67 -21.67
N ASP A 321 -1.40 -16.26 -20.53
CA ASP A 321 -1.56 -17.69 -20.26
C ASP A 321 -2.58 -17.92 -19.14
N LEU A 322 -3.71 -18.56 -19.49
CA LEU A 322 -4.82 -18.81 -18.57
C LEU A 322 -4.41 -19.61 -17.33
N GLU A 323 -3.52 -20.60 -17.47
CA GLU A 323 -3.18 -21.53 -16.39
C GLU A 323 -1.98 -21.05 -15.53
N THR A 324 -1.39 -19.91 -15.88
CA THR A 324 -0.25 -19.35 -15.17
C THR A 324 -0.69 -18.30 -14.14
N VAL A 325 -0.26 -18.48 -12.88
CA VAL A 325 -0.48 -17.54 -11.76
C VAL A 325 0.77 -17.45 -10.91
N TYR A 326 1.16 -16.23 -10.58
CA TYR A 326 2.28 -15.92 -9.67
C TYR A 326 1.76 -15.67 -8.27
N VAL A 327 2.50 -16.12 -7.27
CA VAL A 327 2.18 -15.97 -5.85
C VAL A 327 3.28 -15.17 -5.17
N MET A 328 2.90 -14.06 -4.56
CA MET A 328 3.81 -13.21 -3.77
C MET A 328 4.03 -13.83 -2.39
N GLU A 329 5.26 -14.07 -2.06
CA GLU A 329 5.72 -14.61 -0.78
C GLU A 329 7.23 -14.38 -0.62
N THR A 330 7.81 -14.90 0.46
CA THR A 330 9.26 -14.81 0.66
C THR A 330 10.02 -15.23 -0.60
N TRP A 331 9.75 -16.40 -1.14
CA TRP A 331 10.27 -16.87 -2.44
C TRP A 331 9.11 -16.98 -3.42
N MET A 332 9.05 -16.08 -4.40
CA MET A 332 8.00 -16.10 -5.41
C MET A 332 7.80 -17.50 -5.99
N SER A 333 6.55 -17.92 -6.05
CA SER A 333 6.19 -19.16 -6.71
C SER A 333 5.24 -18.94 -7.89
N VAL A 334 5.27 -19.87 -8.83
CA VAL A 334 4.44 -19.85 -10.03
C VAL A 334 3.82 -21.22 -10.26
N THR A 335 2.57 -21.22 -10.66
CA THR A 335 1.88 -22.38 -11.28
C THR A 335 1.75 -22.16 -12.76
N HIS A 336 1.78 -23.25 -13.55
CA HIS A 336 1.47 -23.28 -14.98
C HIS A 336 0.37 -24.30 -15.29
N ASP A 337 -0.37 -24.76 -14.28
CA ASP A 337 -1.42 -25.77 -14.40
C ASP A 337 -2.66 -25.43 -13.57
N GLY A 338 -2.89 -24.12 -13.40
CA GLY A 338 -4.07 -23.58 -12.73
C GLY A 338 -4.06 -23.79 -11.22
N GLY A 339 -2.90 -23.93 -10.60
CA GLY A 339 -2.74 -24.05 -9.15
C GLY A 339 -2.59 -25.45 -8.62
N LYS A 340 -2.44 -26.46 -9.47
CA LYS A 340 -2.25 -27.85 -9.04
C LYS A 340 -0.85 -28.10 -8.50
N THR A 341 0.16 -27.53 -9.18
CA THR A 341 1.55 -27.58 -8.75
C THR A 341 2.20 -26.21 -8.74
N PHE A 342 3.16 -26.00 -7.86
CA PHE A 342 3.91 -24.75 -7.73
C PHE A 342 5.42 -25.02 -7.75
N LYS A 343 6.16 -24.09 -8.33
CA LYS A 343 7.62 -24.05 -8.29
C LYS A 343 8.11 -22.63 -8.04
N ASN A 344 9.30 -22.48 -7.48
CA ASN A 344 9.94 -21.16 -7.39
C ASN A 344 10.24 -20.61 -8.77
N VAL A 345 10.11 -19.29 -8.95
CA VAL A 345 10.36 -18.63 -10.24
C VAL A 345 11.85 -18.52 -10.57
N GLY A 346 12.74 -18.58 -9.58
CA GLY A 346 14.16 -18.29 -9.69
C GLY A 346 14.46 -16.85 -9.28
N GLU A 347 15.14 -16.71 -8.16
CA GLU A 347 15.43 -15.40 -7.56
C GLU A 347 16.91 -15.26 -7.24
N ASP A 348 17.77 -15.90 -8.04
CA ASP A 348 19.22 -15.73 -7.94
C ASP A 348 19.57 -14.25 -8.17
N PHE A 349 20.30 -13.66 -7.22
CA PHE A 349 20.70 -12.25 -7.26
C PHE A 349 19.53 -11.25 -7.15
N LYS A 350 18.37 -11.68 -6.67
CA LYS A 350 17.23 -10.84 -6.35
C LYS A 350 16.91 -10.94 -4.86
N HIS A 351 16.51 -9.83 -4.24
CA HIS A 351 16.00 -9.84 -2.87
C HIS A 351 14.68 -10.61 -2.79
N VAL A 352 14.49 -11.32 -1.70
CA VAL A 352 13.25 -12.06 -1.36
C VAL A 352 12.15 -11.11 -0.87
N ASP A 353 11.05 -11.67 -0.33
CA ASP A 353 9.94 -10.94 0.28
C ASP A 353 9.18 -10.06 -0.70
N ASN A 354 8.42 -10.72 -1.57
CA ASN A 354 7.76 -10.11 -2.72
C ASN A 354 6.35 -9.64 -2.38
N HIS A 355 6.00 -8.41 -2.80
CA HIS A 355 4.73 -7.76 -2.48
C HIS A 355 3.96 -7.25 -3.69
N ALA A 356 4.65 -6.76 -4.70
CA ALA A 356 4.04 -6.13 -5.86
C ALA A 356 4.58 -6.72 -7.16
N MET A 357 3.73 -6.82 -8.16
CA MET A 357 4.12 -7.29 -9.48
C MET A 357 3.34 -6.57 -10.58
N TRP A 358 4.05 -6.15 -11.60
CA TRP A 358 3.45 -5.78 -12.87
C TRP A 358 3.97 -6.72 -13.97
N ILE A 359 3.06 -7.29 -14.74
CA ILE A 359 3.38 -8.13 -15.89
C ILE A 359 3.00 -7.37 -17.15
N ASN A 360 3.93 -7.29 -18.10
CA ASN A 360 3.66 -6.64 -19.38
C ASN A 360 2.52 -7.38 -20.13
N PRO A 361 1.40 -6.72 -20.41
CA PRO A 361 0.23 -7.38 -21.00
C PRO A 361 0.42 -7.91 -22.42
N THR A 362 1.51 -7.50 -23.09
CA THR A 362 1.86 -7.94 -24.45
C THR A 362 3.09 -8.85 -24.49
N ASN A 363 3.81 -8.98 -23.37
CA ASN A 363 4.97 -9.85 -23.25
C ASN A 363 5.10 -10.37 -21.81
N ASN A 364 4.47 -11.50 -21.51
CA ASN A 364 4.44 -12.09 -20.19
C ASN A 364 5.80 -12.62 -19.66
N LYS A 365 6.90 -12.35 -20.34
CA LYS A 365 8.25 -12.59 -19.84
C LYS A 365 8.90 -11.34 -19.24
N HIS A 366 8.25 -10.20 -19.39
CA HIS A 366 8.72 -8.92 -18.90
C HIS A 366 7.93 -8.50 -17.68
N TRP A 367 8.59 -8.40 -16.52
CA TRP A 367 7.99 -8.06 -15.24
C TRP A 367 8.76 -6.97 -14.52
N LEU A 368 8.03 -6.17 -13.74
CA LEU A 368 8.55 -5.43 -12.60
C LEU A 368 8.05 -6.11 -11.32
N VAL A 369 8.95 -6.37 -10.39
CA VAL A 369 8.65 -6.98 -9.10
C VAL A 369 9.15 -6.08 -7.98
N GLY A 370 8.26 -5.70 -7.08
CA GLY A 370 8.56 -4.98 -5.86
C GLY A 370 8.69 -5.93 -4.67
N CYS A 371 9.77 -5.80 -3.93
CA CYS A 371 10.08 -6.60 -2.76
C CYS A 371 10.60 -5.72 -1.61
N ASP A 372 11.00 -6.31 -0.49
CA ASP A 372 11.58 -5.57 0.63
C ASP A 372 12.94 -4.91 0.30
N GLY A 373 13.62 -5.39 -0.72
CA GLY A 373 14.87 -4.83 -1.22
C GLY A 373 14.73 -3.84 -2.39
N GLY A 374 13.52 -3.46 -2.79
CA GLY A 374 13.29 -2.51 -3.88
C GLY A 374 12.64 -3.12 -5.12
N ILE A 375 12.95 -2.57 -6.29
CA ILE A 375 12.39 -3.00 -7.58
C ILE A 375 13.41 -3.80 -8.36
N TYR A 376 12.96 -4.93 -8.86
CA TYR A 376 13.69 -5.78 -9.80
C TYR A 376 12.90 -5.95 -11.09
N GLU A 377 13.59 -5.97 -12.20
CA GLU A 377 13.04 -6.15 -13.54
C GLU A 377 13.61 -7.40 -14.21
N THR A 378 12.76 -8.14 -14.89
CA THR A 378 13.16 -9.25 -15.76
C THR A 378 12.52 -9.12 -17.14
N PHE A 379 13.23 -9.53 -18.20
CA PHE A 379 12.73 -9.58 -19.59
C PHE A 379 12.61 -11.01 -20.11
N ASP A 380 12.93 -12.00 -19.29
CA ASP A 380 13.08 -13.40 -19.70
C ASP A 380 12.43 -14.39 -18.71
N ALA A 381 11.39 -13.94 -18.00
CA ALA A 381 10.64 -14.71 -17.03
C ALA A 381 11.53 -15.23 -15.89
N ALA A 382 12.19 -14.30 -15.19
CA ALA A 382 13.03 -14.54 -14.02
C ALA A 382 14.32 -15.35 -14.23
N LYS A 383 14.78 -15.53 -15.47
CA LYS A 383 16.10 -16.13 -15.71
C LYS A 383 17.23 -15.17 -15.32
N ASN A 384 17.01 -13.88 -15.53
CA ASN A 384 17.91 -12.81 -15.14
C ASN A 384 17.11 -11.66 -14.52
N TRP A 385 17.72 -10.95 -13.56
CA TRP A 385 17.13 -9.82 -12.87
C TRP A 385 18.02 -8.58 -12.98
N ASP A 386 17.39 -7.42 -13.21
CA ASP A 386 18.00 -6.10 -13.15
C ASP A 386 17.48 -5.34 -11.93
N PHE A 387 18.34 -5.07 -10.96
CA PHE A 387 18.02 -4.28 -9.78
C PHE A 387 18.00 -2.78 -10.11
N LYS A 388 16.92 -2.07 -9.75
CA LYS A 388 16.80 -0.62 -9.91
C LYS A 388 17.57 0.11 -8.78
N LYS A 389 18.89 0.12 -8.87
CA LYS A 389 19.82 0.62 -7.85
C LYS A 389 19.88 2.14 -7.64
N ASN A 390 18.98 2.88 -8.27
CA ASN A 390 18.92 4.35 -8.22
C ASN A 390 17.63 4.88 -7.57
N LEU A 391 16.90 4.03 -6.83
CA LEU A 391 15.73 4.39 -6.06
C LEU A 391 16.11 4.48 -4.56
N PRO A 392 16.36 5.69 -4.01
CA PRO A 392 16.91 5.86 -2.67
C PRO A 392 15.81 5.88 -1.60
N ILE A 393 15.28 4.72 -1.28
CA ILE A 393 14.16 4.51 -0.35
C ILE A 393 14.49 3.57 0.80
N THR A 394 15.76 3.48 1.16
CA THR A 394 16.22 2.64 2.27
C THR A 394 15.49 2.99 3.57
N GLN A 395 14.89 1.98 4.20
CA GLN A 395 14.13 2.16 5.42
C GLN A 395 15.01 1.92 6.65
N PHE A 396 15.45 3.00 7.29
CA PHE A 396 16.26 2.94 8.52
C PHE A 396 15.38 2.72 9.75
N TYR A 397 15.77 1.80 10.63
CA TYR A 397 15.21 1.69 11.98
C TYR A 397 15.72 2.80 12.89
N LYS A 398 17.04 3.00 12.91
CA LYS A 398 17.73 4.02 13.70
C LYS A 398 18.96 4.54 12.97
N VAL A 399 19.40 5.73 13.38
CA VAL A 399 20.54 6.41 12.78
C VAL A 399 21.51 6.87 13.88
N ALA A 400 22.79 6.64 13.66
CA ALA A 400 23.90 7.16 14.46
C ALA A 400 24.88 7.94 13.58
N VAL A 401 25.72 8.76 14.18
CA VAL A 401 26.80 9.47 13.49
C VAL A 401 28.11 9.35 14.27
N ASP A 402 29.23 9.42 13.57
CA ASP A 402 30.56 9.51 14.18
C ASP A 402 31.10 10.95 14.25
N ASN A 403 32.33 11.09 14.74
CA ASN A 403 33.06 12.35 14.79
C ASN A 403 34.21 12.43 13.79
N ALA A 404 34.18 11.64 12.71
CA ALA A 404 35.22 11.62 11.69
C ALA A 404 35.43 12.99 11.02
N LYS A 405 36.67 13.26 10.63
CA LYS A 405 37.09 14.50 9.94
C LYS A 405 37.54 14.16 8.51
N PRO A 406 37.33 15.04 7.52
CA PRO A 406 36.68 16.37 7.60
C PRO A 406 35.16 16.30 7.64
N PHE A 407 34.54 15.17 7.35
CA PHE A 407 33.11 14.97 7.40
C PHE A 407 32.78 13.74 8.26
N TYR A 408 31.74 13.85 9.06
CA TYR A 408 31.21 12.72 9.82
C TYR A 408 30.55 11.70 8.88
N ASN A 409 30.51 10.44 9.31
CA ASN A 409 29.74 9.40 8.66
C ASN A 409 28.39 9.18 9.37
N ILE A 410 27.46 8.62 8.62
CA ILE A 410 26.11 8.24 9.06
C ILE A 410 26.05 6.73 9.05
N TYR A 411 25.52 6.14 10.12
CA TYR A 411 25.37 4.70 10.29
C TYR A 411 23.92 4.38 10.64
N GLY A 412 23.45 3.20 10.23
CA GLY A 412 22.13 2.74 10.67
C GLY A 412 21.81 1.33 10.18
N GLY A 413 21.00 0.66 10.96
CA GLY A 413 20.40 -0.60 10.57
C GLY A 413 19.14 -0.36 9.75
N THR A 414 18.94 -1.17 8.74
CA THR A 414 17.81 -1.08 7.83
C THR A 414 16.97 -2.35 7.89
N GLN A 415 15.67 -2.21 7.70
CA GLN A 415 14.79 -3.36 7.68
C GLN A 415 15.17 -4.26 6.50
N ASP A 416 15.46 -5.52 6.79
CA ASP A 416 15.78 -6.60 5.85
C ASP A 416 17.02 -6.37 4.95
N ASN A 417 17.71 -5.24 5.12
CA ASN A 417 18.72 -4.73 4.18
C ASN A 417 20.01 -4.28 4.84
N PHE A 418 20.53 -5.06 5.79
CA PHE A 418 21.83 -4.87 6.44
C PHE A 418 21.89 -3.69 7.44
N SER A 419 23.01 -3.57 8.14
CA SER A 419 23.47 -2.33 8.72
C SER A 419 24.50 -1.70 7.81
N ILE A 420 24.37 -0.40 7.57
CA ILE A 420 25.18 0.32 6.58
C ILE A 420 25.78 1.58 7.16
N GLY A 421 26.90 2.01 6.57
CA GLY A 421 27.57 3.27 6.89
C GLY A 421 27.95 4.03 5.63
N GLY A 422 27.98 5.35 5.72
CA GLY A 422 28.38 6.20 4.59
C GLY A 422 28.62 7.64 4.99
N PRO A 423 29.33 8.44 4.15
CA PRO A 423 29.73 9.78 4.49
C PRO A 423 28.55 10.77 4.45
N SER A 424 28.55 11.76 5.35
CA SER A 424 27.61 12.87 5.28
C SER A 424 27.88 13.81 4.12
N ARG A 425 29.14 13.87 3.63
CA ARG A 425 29.60 14.65 2.48
C ARG A 425 30.82 13.98 1.83
N VAL A 426 31.05 14.30 0.57
CA VAL A 426 32.25 13.91 -0.19
C VAL A 426 32.85 15.13 -0.89
N ASN A 427 34.12 15.05 -1.29
CA ASN A 427 34.82 16.11 -2.06
C ASN A 427 34.57 16.03 -3.57
N ASN A 428 33.82 15.04 -4.00
CA ASN A 428 33.54 14.83 -5.40
C ASN A 428 32.37 15.74 -5.87
N SER A 429 32.51 16.31 -7.07
CA SER A 429 31.54 17.23 -7.63
C SER A 429 30.18 16.60 -7.94
N HIS A 430 30.13 15.26 -8.09
CA HIS A 430 28.88 14.52 -8.34
C HIS A 430 28.09 14.22 -7.06
N GLY A 431 28.67 14.50 -5.88
CA GLY A 431 28.04 14.21 -4.60
C GLY A 431 28.24 12.77 -4.14
N ILE A 432 27.49 12.36 -3.13
CA ILE A 432 27.54 11.01 -2.55
C ILE A 432 26.88 10.03 -3.53
N SER A 433 27.55 8.91 -3.77
CA SER A 433 27.10 7.81 -4.63
C SER A 433 26.94 6.52 -3.83
N ASN A 434 26.35 5.48 -4.43
CA ASN A 434 26.24 4.17 -3.79
C ASN A 434 27.60 3.56 -3.42
N GLN A 435 28.68 3.91 -4.14
CA GLN A 435 30.02 3.41 -3.88
C GLN A 435 30.64 3.99 -2.60
N ASP A 436 30.12 5.10 -2.10
CA ASP A 436 30.58 5.72 -0.86
C ASP A 436 29.96 5.07 0.38
N TRP A 437 28.92 4.24 0.19
CA TRP A 437 28.26 3.48 1.25
C TRP A 437 28.83 2.07 1.35
N PHE A 438 28.91 1.54 2.56
CA PHE A 438 29.43 0.21 2.85
C PHE A 438 28.53 -0.52 3.88
N ILE A 439 28.53 -1.84 3.79
CA ILE A 439 27.83 -2.73 4.71
C ILE A 439 28.71 -2.91 5.94
N THR A 440 28.17 -2.60 7.11
CA THR A 440 28.83 -2.81 8.40
C THR A 440 28.49 -4.18 8.99
N HIS A 441 27.29 -4.69 8.70
CA HIS A 441 26.86 -6.02 9.13
C HIS A 441 25.79 -6.58 8.19
N GLY A 442 25.77 -7.91 8.02
CA GLY A 442 24.77 -8.62 7.21
C GLY A 442 23.48 -8.89 8.01
N GLY A 443 22.43 -9.31 7.30
CA GLY A 443 21.12 -9.63 7.88
C GLY A 443 20.24 -8.41 8.13
N ASP A 444 19.21 -8.55 8.96
CA ASP A 444 18.35 -7.44 9.37
C ASP A 444 19.12 -6.54 10.34
N GLY A 445 19.22 -5.26 10.03
CA GLY A 445 19.94 -4.29 10.84
C GLY A 445 19.01 -3.59 11.81
N PHE A 446 19.54 -3.06 12.93
CA PHE A 446 18.74 -2.30 13.88
C PHE A 446 19.41 -1.02 14.34
N GLU A 447 20.37 -1.09 15.25
CA GLU A 447 21.01 0.09 15.86
C GLU A 447 22.54 0.01 15.75
N SER A 448 23.14 1.08 15.27
CA SER A 448 24.59 1.25 15.27
C SER A 448 24.99 2.30 16.31
N GLN A 449 26.07 2.04 17.05
CA GLN A 449 26.69 2.98 17.98
C GLN A 449 28.18 3.08 17.64
N VAL A 450 28.67 4.29 17.45
CA VAL A 450 30.06 4.52 17.08
C VAL A 450 30.82 5.15 18.26
N ASP A 451 32.04 4.68 18.50
CA ASP A 451 32.89 5.23 19.56
C ASP A 451 33.17 6.72 19.27
N PRO A 452 32.86 7.63 20.20
CA PRO A 452 33.00 9.07 19.99
C PRO A 452 34.45 9.52 19.81
N GLU A 453 35.44 8.75 20.27
CA GLU A 453 36.86 9.06 20.20
C GLU A 453 37.54 8.35 19.00
N ASN A 454 36.98 7.21 18.57
CA ASN A 454 37.53 6.44 17.46
C ASN A 454 36.45 6.00 16.46
N PRO A 455 36.27 6.70 15.33
CA PRO A 455 35.24 6.39 14.35
C PRO A 455 35.42 5.03 13.64
N ASN A 456 36.55 4.35 13.86
CA ASN A 456 36.77 2.99 13.34
C ASN A 456 36.21 1.88 14.25
N ILE A 457 35.65 2.24 15.40
CA ILE A 457 35.01 1.30 16.33
C ILE A 457 33.50 1.53 16.28
N CYS A 458 32.79 0.54 15.78
CA CYS A 458 31.33 0.53 15.73
C CYS A 458 30.80 -0.69 16.48
N LEU A 459 29.87 -0.45 17.39
CA LEU A 459 29.08 -1.49 18.06
C LEU A 459 27.73 -1.58 17.35
N LEU A 460 27.29 -2.79 17.05
CA LEU A 460 26.05 -3.06 16.38
C LEU A 460 25.12 -3.85 17.29
N TYR A 461 23.89 -3.39 17.40
CA TYR A 461 22.76 -4.16 17.87
C TYR A 461 21.98 -4.62 16.65
N THR A 462 21.96 -5.91 16.43
CA THR A 462 21.17 -6.53 15.35
C THR A 462 19.81 -6.95 15.91
N SER A 463 18.88 -7.31 15.04
CA SER A 463 17.50 -7.64 15.39
C SER A 463 17.39 -8.58 16.60
N ASP A 464 16.32 -8.41 17.33
CA ASP A 464 15.92 -9.35 18.36
C ASP A 464 15.59 -10.69 17.72
N ALA A 465 16.28 -11.74 18.15
CA ALA A 465 16.02 -13.14 17.75
C ALA A 465 14.57 -13.62 18.01
N ALA A 466 13.72 -12.76 18.58
CA ALA A 466 12.29 -13.01 18.75
C ALA A 466 11.45 -12.76 17.48
N ASP A 467 12.05 -12.26 16.41
CA ASP A 467 11.37 -11.99 15.14
C ASP A 467 11.65 -13.04 14.05
N GLU A 468 12.47 -14.05 14.34
CA GLU A 468 12.73 -15.21 13.47
C GLU A 468 11.71 -16.34 13.69
#